data_dcefc515e9ff1bce1bd88062e8b4655a
#
_entry.id   dcefc515e9ff1bce1bd88062e8b4655a
#
_cell.length_a   1.000
_cell.length_b   1.000
_cell.length_c   1.000
_cell.angle_alpha   90.00
_cell.angle_beta   90.00
_cell.angle_gamma   90.00
#
_symmetry.space_group_name_H-M   'P 1'
#
loop_
_entity.id
_entity.type
_entity.pdbx_description
1 polymer ?
#
loop_
_entity_poly.entity_id
_entity_poly.type
_entity_poly.pdbx_seq_one_letter_code
_entity_poly.pdbx_strand_id
1 'polypeptide(L)'
;ADNNYRFTRELCEWCLRNDVRFIYASSGATYGDGSLGYSDDDAVTPTLAPLNMYGYSKHMFDLWALRQQVLNDIVGLKFFNVYGPREDHKGDMRSVVNKAYGQIQHEGVVKLFKSYHPDYKDGEQVRDFVYVKDAVNACLWFAENRRVSGLFNIGTGTCRTWVDLARAVFAAMGRPPNIEFIDMPEHLRGKY
;
A
#
# COMPACT_ATOMS: atom_id res chain seq x y z
N ALA A 1 -8.93 -12.35 -8.23
CA ALA A 1 -10.05 -12.47 -7.28
C ALA A 1 -9.90 -13.67 -6.35
N ASP A 2 -9.46 -14.83 -6.85
CA ASP A 2 -9.47 -16.07 -6.04
C ASP A 2 -8.64 -15.95 -4.76
N ASN A 3 -7.36 -15.58 -4.83
CA ASN A 3 -6.52 -15.45 -3.63
C ASN A 3 -6.96 -14.33 -2.68
N ASN A 4 -7.22 -13.13 -3.22
CA ASN A 4 -7.50 -11.96 -2.39
C ASN A 4 -8.95 -11.86 -1.91
N TYR A 5 -9.88 -12.66 -2.45
CA TYR A 5 -11.27 -12.64 -2.03
C TYR A 5 -11.76 -14.02 -1.58
N ARG A 6 -11.86 -15.01 -2.47
CA ARG A 6 -12.45 -16.32 -2.13
C ARG A 6 -11.68 -17.02 -1.04
N PHE A 7 -10.38 -17.21 -1.24
CA PHE A 7 -9.54 -17.88 -0.23
C PHE A 7 -9.52 -17.13 1.09
N THR A 8 -9.39 -15.78 1.03
CA THR A 8 -9.39 -14.95 2.25
C THR A 8 -10.71 -15.08 3.01
N ARG A 9 -11.84 -15.15 2.29
CA ARG A 9 -13.15 -15.34 2.89
C ARG A 9 -13.29 -16.72 3.55
N GLU A 10 -12.94 -17.78 2.84
CA GLU A 10 -12.99 -19.15 3.35
C GLU A 10 -12.13 -19.30 4.61
N LEU A 11 -10.91 -18.74 4.59
CA LEU A 11 -10.01 -18.73 5.73
C LEU A 11 -10.58 -17.92 6.91
N CYS A 12 -11.14 -16.75 6.64
CA CYS A 12 -11.80 -15.93 7.65
C CYS A 12 -12.96 -16.68 8.32
N GLU A 13 -13.86 -17.27 7.52
CA GLU A 13 -14.98 -18.07 8.02
C GLU A 13 -14.51 -19.27 8.87
N TRP A 14 -13.42 -19.91 8.47
CA TRP A 14 -12.81 -20.99 9.24
C TRP A 14 -12.23 -20.47 10.57
N CYS A 15 -11.49 -19.38 10.55
CA CYS A 15 -10.93 -18.75 11.76
C CYS A 15 -12.03 -18.39 12.77
N LEU A 16 -13.10 -17.75 12.30
CA LEU A 16 -14.22 -17.36 13.15
C LEU A 16 -14.91 -18.59 13.81
N ARG A 17 -15.13 -19.67 13.03
CA ARG A 17 -15.72 -20.92 13.58
C ARG A 17 -14.83 -21.61 14.62
N ASN A 18 -13.53 -21.37 14.59
CA ASN A 18 -12.56 -22.02 15.48
C ASN A 18 -11.97 -21.08 16.55
N ASP A 19 -12.55 -19.90 16.75
CA ASP A 19 -12.07 -18.86 17.68
C ASP A 19 -10.58 -18.48 17.45
N VAL A 20 -10.17 -18.45 16.20
CA VAL A 20 -8.83 -18.04 15.78
C VAL A 20 -8.83 -16.56 15.38
N ARG A 21 -7.94 -15.76 15.98
CA ARG A 21 -7.76 -14.36 15.61
C ARG A 21 -7.41 -14.23 14.14
N PHE A 22 -8.19 -13.46 13.38
CA PHE A 22 -7.96 -13.23 11.96
C PHE A 22 -7.56 -11.78 11.69
N ILE A 23 -6.37 -11.60 11.12
CA ILE A 23 -5.83 -10.31 10.68
C ILE A 23 -5.47 -10.44 9.21
N TYR A 24 -6.00 -9.56 8.35
CA TYR A 24 -5.74 -9.64 6.91
C TYR A 24 -5.18 -8.35 6.34
N ALA A 25 -4.42 -8.48 5.27
CA ALA A 25 -3.91 -7.36 4.52
C ALA A 25 -4.96 -6.85 3.53
N SER A 26 -5.57 -5.70 3.83
CA SER A 26 -6.21 -4.82 2.86
C SER A 26 -5.15 -3.89 2.26
N SER A 27 -5.54 -2.79 1.62
CA SER A 27 -4.60 -1.92 0.92
C SER A 27 -5.11 -0.48 0.81
N GLY A 28 -4.22 0.49 0.86
CA GLY A 28 -4.51 1.87 0.47
C GLY A 28 -4.99 2.02 -0.98
N ALA A 29 -4.73 1.02 -1.85
CA ALA A 29 -5.27 0.99 -3.21
C ALA A 29 -6.81 0.93 -3.28
N THR A 30 -7.48 0.63 -2.17
CA THR A 30 -8.95 0.66 -2.08
C THR A 30 -9.52 2.07 -2.15
N TYR A 31 -8.73 3.10 -1.83
CA TYR A 31 -9.14 4.50 -1.88
C TYR A 31 -9.20 5.11 -3.29
N GLY A 32 -8.79 4.36 -4.31
CA GLY A 32 -8.83 4.80 -5.69
C GLY A 32 -7.88 5.97 -5.96
N ASP A 33 -8.41 7.06 -6.49
CA ASP A 33 -7.67 8.29 -6.77
C ASP A 33 -7.48 9.20 -5.52
N GLY A 34 -8.09 8.83 -4.41
CA GLY A 34 -8.02 9.60 -3.16
C GLY A 34 -8.97 10.80 -3.10
N SER A 35 -9.83 11.02 -4.08
CA SER A 35 -10.78 12.15 -4.13
C SER A 35 -11.75 12.18 -2.95
N LEU A 36 -12.04 11.01 -2.36
CA LEU A 36 -12.89 10.88 -1.17
C LEU A 36 -12.11 10.91 0.15
N GLY A 37 -10.80 11.22 0.10
CA GLY A 37 -9.91 11.15 1.24
C GLY A 37 -9.50 9.72 1.59
N TYR A 38 -8.90 9.56 2.77
CA TYR A 38 -8.28 8.30 3.23
C TYR A 38 -8.82 7.91 4.62
N SER A 39 -10.12 8.05 4.84
CA SER A 39 -10.75 7.58 6.08
C SER A 39 -10.97 6.07 6.03
N ASP A 40 -10.62 5.37 7.11
CA ASP A 40 -10.89 3.94 7.31
C ASP A 40 -12.23 3.69 8.02
N ASP A 41 -13.05 4.72 8.16
CA ASP A 41 -14.42 4.61 8.68
C ASP A 41 -15.25 3.64 7.83
N ASP A 42 -16.00 2.78 8.51
CA ASP A 42 -16.89 1.81 7.89
C ASP A 42 -17.93 2.45 6.96
N ALA A 43 -18.39 3.68 7.29
CA ALA A 43 -19.35 4.42 6.46
C ALA A 43 -18.76 4.87 5.11
N VAL A 44 -17.45 5.08 5.04
CA VAL A 44 -16.74 5.49 3.82
C VAL A 44 -16.44 4.29 2.92
N THR A 45 -16.18 3.13 3.49
CA THR A 45 -15.78 1.93 2.74
C THR A 45 -16.70 1.61 1.55
N PRO A 46 -18.06 1.66 1.63
CA PRO A 46 -18.93 1.37 0.48
C PRO A 46 -18.86 2.38 -0.66
N THR A 47 -18.33 3.58 -0.42
CA THR A 47 -18.27 4.67 -1.41
C THR A 47 -16.99 4.65 -2.24
N LEU A 48 -15.99 3.86 -1.82
CA LEU A 48 -14.68 3.83 -2.45
C LEU A 48 -14.71 3.15 -3.83
N ALA A 49 -13.92 3.70 -4.76
CA ALA A 49 -13.80 3.23 -6.14
C ALA A 49 -12.32 2.99 -6.52
N PRO A 50 -11.80 1.77 -6.31
CA PRO A 50 -10.42 1.43 -6.67
C PRO A 50 -10.13 1.63 -8.16
N LEU A 51 -8.90 2.05 -8.52
CA LEU A 51 -8.51 2.32 -9.91
C LEU A 51 -8.12 1.07 -10.70
N ASN A 52 -7.89 -0.06 -10.05
CA ASN A 52 -7.39 -1.27 -10.71
C ASN A 52 -7.89 -2.55 -10.05
N MET A 53 -7.73 -3.68 -10.77
CA MET A 53 -8.21 -4.99 -10.32
C MET A 53 -7.60 -5.47 -9.00
N TYR A 54 -6.37 -5.04 -8.68
CA TYR A 54 -5.76 -5.34 -7.38
C TYR A 54 -6.53 -4.65 -6.25
N GLY A 55 -6.72 -3.33 -6.36
CA GLY A 55 -7.51 -2.56 -5.40
C GLY A 55 -8.92 -3.12 -5.24
N TYR A 56 -9.62 -3.41 -6.35
CA TYR A 56 -10.93 -4.06 -6.32
C TYR A 56 -10.90 -5.40 -5.59
N SER A 57 -9.90 -6.24 -5.82
CA SER A 57 -9.81 -7.57 -5.18
C SER A 57 -9.68 -7.49 -3.66
N LYS A 58 -9.03 -6.46 -3.14
CA LYS A 58 -8.94 -6.17 -1.70
C LYS A 58 -10.25 -5.56 -1.18
N HIS A 59 -10.77 -4.60 -1.90
CA HIS A 59 -12.02 -3.91 -1.55
C HIS A 59 -13.22 -4.85 -1.51
N MET A 60 -13.30 -5.85 -2.37
CA MET A 60 -14.36 -6.86 -2.35
C MET A 60 -14.42 -7.59 -1.00
N PHE A 61 -13.27 -7.89 -0.39
CA PHE A 61 -13.24 -8.54 0.91
C PHE A 61 -13.63 -7.55 2.02
N ASP A 62 -13.15 -6.31 1.98
CA ASP A 62 -13.54 -5.25 2.93
C ASP A 62 -15.08 -5.07 2.92
N LEU A 63 -15.69 -4.97 1.73
CA LEU A 63 -17.15 -4.86 1.56
C LEU A 63 -17.90 -6.09 2.06
N TRP A 64 -17.39 -7.29 1.80
CA TRP A 64 -17.99 -8.53 2.31
C TRP A 64 -17.94 -8.56 3.83
N ALA A 65 -16.79 -8.25 4.42
CA ALA A 65 -16.59 -8.26 5.87
C ALA A 65 -17.53 -7.24 6.57
N LEU A 66 -17.67 -6.05 5.97
CA LEU A 66 -18.59 -5.03 6.47
C LEU A 66 -20.06 -5.50 6.41
N ARG A 67 -20.50 -6.04 5.25
CA ARG A 67 -21.89 -6.51 5.05
C ARG A 67 -22.26 -7.69 5.95
N GLN A 68 -21.29 -8.56 6.25
CA GLN A 68 -21.49 -9.69 7.16
C GLN A 68 -21.31 -9.31 8.62
N GLN A 69 -20.97 -8.04 8.91
CA GLN A 69 -20.68 -7.51 10.26
C GLN A 69 -19.53 -8.23 10.97
N VAL A 70 -18.68 -8.95 10.24
CA VAL A 70 -17.54 -9.67 10.83
C VAL A 70 -16.37 -8.75 11.17
N LEU A 71 -16.38 -7.49 10.74
CA LEU A 71 -15.39 -6.48 11.15
C LEU A 71 -15.37 -6.24 12.66
N ASN A 72 -16.42 -6.64 13.38
CA ASN A 72 -16.44 -6.59 14.84
C ASN A 72 -15.52 -7.65 15.48
N ASP A 73 -15.11 -8.68 14.73
CA ASP A 73 -14.35 -9.82 15.23
C ASP A 73 -12.98 -9.97 14.58
N ILE A 74 -12.76 -9.34 13.42
CA ILE A 74 -11.52 -9.42 12.63
C ILE A 74 -10.84 -8.07 12.49
N VAL A 75 -9.60 -8.09 11.98
CA VAL A 75 -8.85 -6.86 11.68
C VAL A 75 -8.42 -6.83 10.21
N GLY A 76 -8.79 -5.76 9.52
CA GLY A 76 -8.29 -5.43 8.19
C GLY A 76 -7.28 -4.30 8.27
N LEU A 77 -6.10 -4.50 7.68
CA LEU A 77 -5.02 -3.51 7.67
C LEU A 77 -4.81 -2.97 6.25
N LYS A 78 -5.21 -1.74 6.02
CA LYS A 78 -5.03 -1.02 4.74
C LYS A 78 -3.60 -0.49 4.67
N PHE A 79 -2.69 -1.32 4.21
CA PHE A 79 -1.29 -0.93 4.04
C PHE A 79 -1.12 0.09 2.92
N PHE A 80 -0.40 1.17 3.22
CA PHE A 80 0.09 2.11 2.23
C PHE A 80 1.39 1.57 1.59
N ASN A 81 2.33 2.42 1.18
CA ASN A 81 3.50 1.95 0.42
C ASN A 81 4.58 1.41 1.36
N VAL A 82 4.48 0.14 1.72
CA VAL A 82 5.44 -0.52 2.59
C VAL A 82 6.76 -0.76 1.85
N TYR A 83 7.88 -0.41 2.49
CA TYR A 83 9.23 -0.64 1.98
C TYR A 83 10.15 -1.19 3.08
N GLY A 84 11.23 -1.85 2.67
CA GLY A 84 12.23 -2.33 3.63
C GLY A 84 13.15 -3.40 3.04
N PRO A 85 13.94 -4.07 3.88
CA PRO A 85 14.84 -5.14 3.44
C PRO A 85 14.07 -6.39 2.99
N ARG A 86 14.77 -7.28 2.26
CA ARG A 86 14.29 -8.60 1.82
C ARG A 86 13.16 -8.54 0.78
N GLU A 87 13.23 -7.59 -0.15
CA GLU A 87 12.28 -7.46 -1.24
C GLU A 87 12.76 -8.07 -2.56
N ASP A 88 14.01 -8.54 -2.67
CA ASP A 88 14.66 -8.94 -3.93
C ASP A 88 13.90 -10.06 -4.65
N HIS A 89 13.26 -10.97 -3.91
CA HIS A 89 12.45 -12.05 -4.46
C HIS A 89 11.17 -11.59 -5.17
N LYS A 90 10.76 -10.33 -5.00
CA LYS A 90 9.49 -9.79 -5.57
C LYS A 90 9.62 -9.35 -7.03
N GLY A 91 10.81 -9.40 -7.63
CA GLY A 91 11.01 -8.93 -9.02
C GLY A 91 10.55 -7.47 -9.20
N ASP A 92 9.69 -7.22 -10.18
CA ASP A 92 9.17 -5.88 -10.46
C ASP A 92 8.19 -5.33 -9.42
N MET A 93 7.70 -6.16 -8.51
CA MET A 93 6.81 -5.77 -7.42
C MET A 93 7.56 -5.21 -6.19
N ARG A 94 8.88 -5.08 -6.25
CA ARG A 94 9.69 -4.43 -5.22
C ARG A 94 9.29 -2.97 -5.03
N SER A 95 9.46 -2.46 -3.82
CA SER A 95 9.26 -1.05 -3.55
C SER A 95 10.15 -0.15 -4.41
N VAL A 96 9.71 1.09 -4.63
CA VAL A 96 10.52 2.09 -5.34
C VAL A 96 11.80 2.40 -4.56
N VAL A 97 11.80 2.31 -3.22
CA VAL A 97 13.01 2.46 -2.39
C VAL A 97 14.06 1.40 -2.76
N ASN A 98 13.66 0.12 -2.85
CA ASN A 98 14.58 -0.97 -3.22
C ASN A 98 15.10 -0.78 -4.66
N LYS A 99 14.23 -0.41 -5.60
CA LYS A 99 14.61 -0.12 -6.99
C LYS A 99 15.58 1.06 -7.09
N ALA A 100 15.29 2.16 -6.39
CA ALA A 100 16.16 3.34 -6.35
C ALA A 100 17.54 3.01 -5.77
N TYR A 101 17.60 2.24 -4.68
CA TYR A 101 18.86 1.77 -4.13
C TYR A 101 19.71 1.03 -5.18
N GLY A 102 19.09 0.06 -5.87
CA GLY A 102 19.79 -0.69 -6.93
C GLY A 102 20.25 0.19 -8.08
N GLN A 103 19.42 1.12 -8.57
CA GLN A 103 19.78 2.07 -9.63
C GLN A 103 20.95 2.97 -9.19
N ILE A 104 20.92 3.52 -7.99
CA ILE A 104 22.01 4.35 -7.47
C ILE A 104 23.30 3.53 -7.35
N GLN A 105 23.22 2.30 -6.91
CA GLN A 105 24.38 1.43 -6.73
C GLN A 105 25.05 1.11 -8.07
N HIS A 106 24.28 0.80 -9.11
CA HIS A 106 24.79 0.32 -10.39
C HIS A 106 24.97 1.40 -11.45
N GLU A 107 24.07 2.38 -11.48
CA GLU A 107 24.03 3.40 -12.54
C GLU A 107 24.35 4.81 -12.02
N GLY A 108 24.26 5.05 -10.71
CA GLY A 108 24.45 6.38 -10.12
C GLY A 108 23.30 7.37 -10.40
N VAL A 109 22.17 6.90 -10.92
CA VAL A 109 21.00 7.71 -11.27
C VAL A 109 19.72 7.00 -10.84
N VAL A 110 18.70 7.76 -10.45
CA VAL A 110 17.34 7.26 -10.25
C VAL A 110 16.44 7.75 -11.36
N LYS A 111 15.77 6.83 -12.04
CA LYS A 111 14.81 7.13 -13.11
C LYS A 111 13.40 7.15 -12.55
N LEU A 112 12.77 8.33 -12.57
CA LEU A 112 11.38 8.54 -12.19
C LEU A 112 10.52 8.78 -13.42
N PHE A 113 9.24 8.40 -13.35
CA PHE A 113 8.33 8.70 -14.44
C PHE A 113 7.94 10.18 -14.43
N LYS A 114 7.85 10.77 -15.64
CA LYS A 114 7.22 12.07 -15.84
C LYS A 114 5.76 12.02 -15.38
N SER A 115 5.23 13.16 -14.98
CA SER A 115 3.83 13.30 -14.66
C SER A 115 2.98 13.37 -15.94
N TYR A 116 1.84 12.68 -15.91
CA TYR A 116 0.77 12.80 -16.90
C TYR A 116 -0.52 13.37 -16.27
N HIS A 117 -0.40 13.86 -15.04
CA HIS A 117 -1.50 14.48 -14.32
C HIS A 117 -1.32 16.00 -14.29
N PRO A 118 -2.36 16.80 -14.59
CA PRO A 118 -2.24 18.26 -14.70
C PRO A 118 -1.80 18.96 -13.40
N ASP A 119 -2.15 18.37 -12.24
CA ASP A 119 -1.92 18.98 -10.94
C ASP A 119 -0.55 18.68 -10.33
N TYR A 120 0.25 17.80 -10.95
CA TYR A 120 1.57 17.40 -10.44
C TYR A 120 2.65 17.60 -11.48
N LYS A 121 3.77 18.20 -11.08
CA LYS A 121 5.00 18.20 -11.89
C LYS A 121 5.65 16.82 -11.84
N ASP A 122 6.68 16.62 -12.68
CA ASP A 122 7.44 15.38 -12.74
C ASP A 122 8.00 14.99 -11.37
N GLY A 123 7.63 13.80 -10.90
CA GLY A 123 8.07 13.26 -9.62
C GLY A 123 7.44 13.87 -8.37
N GLU A 124 6.49 14.81 -8.51
CA GLU A 124 5.80 15.46 -7.37
C GLU A 124 4.55 14.72 -6.90
N GLN A 125 4.15 13.65 -7.59
CA GLN A 125 3.08 12.78 -7.07
C GLN A 125 3.47 12.23 -5.71
N VAL A 126 2.52 12.23 -4.79
CA VAL A 126 2.75 11.90 -3.38
C VAL A 126 2.29 10.49 -3.00
N ARG A 127 2.99 9.89 -2.06
CA ARG A 127 2.62 8.62 -1.43
C ARG A 127 2.98 8.66 0.07
N ASP A 128 2.28 7.87 0.85
CA ASP A 128 2.67 7.56 2.22
C ASP A 128 3.57 6.30 2.21
N PHE A 129 4.80 6.44 2.68
CA PHE A 129 5.80 5.38 2.71
C PHE A 129 6.01 4.86 4.11
N VAL A 130 5.70 3.59 4.35
CA VAL A 130 5.77 2.93 5.66
C VAL A 130 6.95 1.97 5.72
N TYR A 131 7.77 2.09 6.75
CA TYR A 131 8.85 1.12 6.95
C TYR A 131 8.30 -0.23 7.40
N VAL A 132 8.83 -1.30 6.84
CA VAL A 132 8.28 -2.66 7.05
C VAL A 132 8.25 -3.08 8.51
N LYS A 133 9.21 -2.63 9.34
CA LYS A 133 9.20 -2.97 10.77
C LYS A 133 8.06 -2.30 11.52
N ASP A 134 7.66 -1.08 11.12
CA ASP A 134 6.53 -0.39 11.71
C ASP A 134 5.21 -1.09 11.31
N ALA A 135 5.11 -1.51 10.04
CA ALA A 135 4.00 -2.33 9.56
C ALA A 135 3.90 -3.67 10.33
N VAL A 136 5.04 -4.35 10.57
CA VAL A 136 5.09 -5.60 11.37
C VAL A 136 4.69 -5.33 12.82
N ASN A 137 5.21 -4.26 13.43
CA ASN A 137 4.85 -3.88 14.81
C ASN A 137 3.34 -3.62 14.94
N ALA A 138 2.72 -2.97 13.95
CA ALA A 138 1.26 -2.81 13.93
C ALA A 138 0.54 -4.18 13.88
N CYS A 139 0.98 -5.09 13.01
CA CYS A 139 0.40 -6.45 12.95
C CYS A 139 0.50 -7.19 14.29
N LEU A 140 1.66 -7.12 14.94
CA LEU A 140 1.87 -7.76 16.25
C LEU A 140 0.99 -7.12 17.33
N TRP A 141 0.91 -5.79 17.32
CA TRP A 141 0.05 -5.08 18.25
C TRP A 141 -1.43 -5.53 18.14
N PHE A 142 -1.97 -5.64 16.92
CA PHE A 142 -3.33 -6.14 16.70
C PHE A 142 -3.48 -7.62 17.07
N ALA A 143 -2.43 -8.44 16.93
CA ALA A 143 -2.46 -9.83 17.35
C ALA A 143 -2.56 -9.96 18.89
N GLU A 144 -1.87 -9.09 19.62
CA GLU A 144 -1.86 -9.06 21.08
C GLU A 144 -3.11 -8.38 21.66
N ASN A 145 -3.67 -7.39 20.97
CA ASN A 145 -4.83 -6.61 21.43
C ASN A 145 -6.13 -7.15 20.83
N ARG A 146 -6.54 -8.34 21.25
CA ARG A 146 -7.68 -9.09 20.69
C ARG A 146 -9.04 -8.39 20.76
N ARG A 147 -9.18 -7.38 21.62
CA ARG A 147 -10.43 -6.59 21.77
C ARG A 147 -10.59 -5.50 20.71
N VAL A 148 -9.55 -5.23 19.93
CA VAL A 148 -9.57 -4.22 18.87
C VAL A 148 -9.84 -4.90 17.55
N SER A 149 -10.90 -4.52 16.86
CA SER A 149 -11.33 -5.07 15.55
C SER A 149 -11.82 -3.94 14.63
N GLY A 150 -11.90 -4.20 13.33
CA GLY A 150 -12.29 -3.23 12.32
C GLY A 150 -11.30 -3.08 11.18
N LEU A 151 -11.48 -2.02 10.37
CA LEU A 151 -10.54 -1.62 9.33
C LEU A 151 -9.63 -0.50 9.84
N PHE A 152 -8.34 -0.59 9.55
CA PHE A 152 -7.36 0.40 9.99
C PHE A 152 -6.36 0.74 8.89
N ASN A 153 -6.05 2.02 8.75
CA ASN A 153 -4.97 2.49 7.92
C ASN A 153 -3.61 2.20 8.55
N ILE A 154 -2.70 1.63 7.77
CA ILE A 154 -1.30 1.43 8.17
C ILE A 154 -0.42 2.30 7.27
N GLY A 155 -0.22 3.52 7.71
CA GLY A 155 0.55 4.59 7.09
C GLY A 155 1.28 5.42 8.13
N THR A 156 2.07 6.39 7.70
CA THR A 156 2.74 7.37 8.57
C THR A 156 1.88 8.61 8.81
N GLY A 157 0.82 8.79 8.01
CA GLY A 157 0.01 10.00 7.97
C GLY A 157 0.72 11.19 7.28
N THR A 158 1.89 10.94 6.68
CA THR A 158 2.67 11.99 6.01
C THR A 158 3.02 11.57 4.59
N CYS A 159 2.46 12.28 3.61
CA CYS A 159 2.78 12.06 2.21
C CYS A 159 4.15 12.65 1.85
N ARG A 160 4.89 11.94 0.98
CA ARG A 160 6.16 12.37 0.39
C ARG A 160 6.11 12.19 -1.11
N THR A 161 6.84 13.05 -1.84
CA THR A 161 6.95 12.95 -3.29
C THR A 161 7.90 11.82 -3.69
N TRP A 162 7.84 11.39 -4.95
CA TRP A 162 8.84 10.47 -5.51
C TRP A 162 10.24 11.09 -5.52
N VAL A 163 10.33 12.41 -5.72
CA VAL A 163 11.60 13.15 -5.65
C VAL A 163 12.16 13.13 -4.22
N ASP A 164 11.32 13.34 -3.19
CA ASP A 164 11.76 13.27 -1.79
C ASP A 164 12.30 11.88 -1.45
N LEU A 165 11.59 10.83 -1.90
CA LEU A 165 12.04 9.44 -1.72
C LEU A 165 13.41 9.23 -2.37
N ALA A 166 13.57 9.60 -3.64
CA ALA A 166 14.83 9.41 -4.37
C ALA A 166 15.98 10.16 -3.67
N ARG A 167 15.76 11.43 -3.28
CA ARG A 167 16.74 12.23 -2.52
C ARG A 167 17.12 11.59 -1.20
N ALA A 168 16.15 11.04 -0.47
CA ALA A 168 16.40 10.37 0.81
C ALA A 168 17.28 9.12 0.62
N VAL A 169 17.06 8.33 -0.44
CA VAL A 169 17.89 7.16 -0.76
C VAL A 169 19.31 7.59 -1.11
N PHE A 170 19.49 8.63 -1.96
CA PHE A 170 20.81 9.19 -2.28
C PHE A 170 21.55 9.64 -1.00
N ALA A 171 20.87 10.39 -0.13
CA ALA A 171 21.44 10.88 1.11
C ALA A 171 21.87 9.72 2.04
N ALA A 172 21.04 8.69 2.17
CA ALA A 172 21.36 7.49 2.95
C ALA A 172 22.57 6.72 2.41
N MET A 173 22.82 6.82 1.10
CA MET A 173 23.99 6.21 0.43
C MET A 173 25.23 7.13 0.40
N GLY A 174 25.14 8.33 0.96
CA GLY A 174 26.26 9.31 0.94
C GLY A 174 26.59 9.83 -0.46
N ARG A 175 25.62 9.88 -1.38
CA ARG A 175 25.79 10.29 -2.78
C ARG A 175 24.99 11.55 -3.10
N PRO A 176 25.47 12.43 -3.97
CA PRO A 176 24.69 13.58 -4.46
C PRO A 176 23.50 13.09 -5.28
N PRO A 177 22.33 13.76 -5.17
CA PRO A 177 21.16 13.40 -5.95
C PRO A 177 21.39 13.54 -7.45
N ASN A 178 21.02 12.49 -8.21
CA ASN A 178 21.02 12.47 -9.67
C ASN A 178 19.73 11.77 -10.12
N ILE A 179 18.75 12.57 -10.57
CA ILE A 179 17.39 12.08 -10.89
C ILE A 179 17.12 12.42 -12.37
N GLU A 180 16.73 11.40 -13.12
CA GLU A 180 16.30 11.50 -14.51
C GLU A 180 14.80 11.25 -14.61
N PHE A 181 14.09 12.07 -15.40
CA PHE A 181 12.67 11.86 -15.66
C PHE A 181 12.47 11.20 -17.02
N ILE A 182 11.86 10.02 -17.01
CA ILE A 182 11.60 9.20 -18.19
C ILE A 182 10.11 9.12 -18.49
N ASP A 183 9.75 8.84 -19.75
CA ASP A 183 8.36 8.67 -20.13
C ASP A 183 7.76 7.41 -19.50
N MET A 184 6.52 7.54 -19.02
CA MET A 184 5.79 6.39 -18.47
C MET A 184 5.28 5.52 -19.63
N PRO A 185 5.50 4.18 -19.59
CA PRO A 185 4.92 3.26 -20.55
C PRO A 185 3.40 3.42 -20.65
N GLU A 186 2.85 3.39 -21.87
CA GLU A 186 1.43 3.67 -22.13
C GLU A 186 0.48 2.79 -21.30
N HIS A 187 0.80 1.51 -21.13
CA HIS A 187 -0.03 0.57 -20.37
C HIS A 187 -0.11 0.87 -18.86
N LEU A 188 0.74 1.76 -18.34
CA LEU A 188 0.75 2.23 -16.96
C LEU A 188 0.03 3.58 -16.78
N ARG A 189 -0.13 4.34 -17.86
CA ARG A 189 -0.81 5.65 -17.80
C ARG A 189 -2.26 5.47 -17.37
N GLY A 190 -2.73 6.29 -16.44
CA GLY A 190 -4.08 6.21 -15.88
C GLY A 190 -4.31 5.13 -14.82
N LYS A 191 -3.27 4.35 -14.48
CA LYS A 191 -3.33 3.37 -13.38
C LYS A 191 -2.55 3.82 -12.14
N TYR A 192 -1.87 4.94 -12.27
CA TYR A 192 -1.06 5.55 -11.23
C TYR A 192 -1.50 6.99 -10.97
#